data_94d4759fdc0694d77c705a1224f7d5b6
#
_entry.id   94d4759fdc0694d77c705a1224f7d5b6
#
_cell.length_a   1.000
_cell.length_b   1.000
_cell.length_c   1.000
_cell.angle_alpha   90.00
_cell.angle_beta   90.00
_cell.angle_gamma   90.00
#
_symmetry.space_group_name_H-M   'P 1'
#
loop_
_entity.id
_entity.type
_entity.pdbx_description
1 polymer ?
#
loop_
_entity_poly.entity_id
_entity_poly.type
_entity_poly.pdbx_seq_one_letter_code
_entity_poly.pdbx_strand_id
1 'polypeptide(L)'
;MKGSGEYFSNEFLNQKPLPYSFKMITQSHHAETFRSVPATSTPISPEKVASLLASEWQLFTKNTKGSATESARALKSLPLGVTSSFQHWDPYPLSIVSAKGAWMTDVDGRELLDLSMGFGAMLAGHLNPVVVAEAKAALDTGMLFVTPSPISTDAAERICRRFGIDQVRFTNSGTESTMYAVRTARSASGKSDIVKVEGGYHGSYDPFVVSAKPKVEYAGDPDFPTPVADANLVAGNVFVVPYNNADSLEAIFEKHSSTIACFIVEPVLENIGIVLPDAGYLERVRELCDQYGIILIFDEVKTGLTAGHQGAAQRLGVRPDLITLAKSIGGGLTLAAFGGKQKYMDYVTNGKMAHFGTFNGNPLAMAGVRAVDKICNAETLAAAEALNQQALERISAIIDEYQLPAHTVGFGVKGCITWSTEPVRNYRDYKATDFAVAELSWLWSLNRGIITPPGLDEQWLISLAHGQREIDILVEDFRSLAAALRS
;
A
#
# COMPACT_ATOMS: atom_id res chain seq x y z
N MET A 1 -45.88 -38.48 23.45
CA MET A 1 -47.01 -37.67 22.97
C MET A 1 -46.54 -36.87 21.79
N LYS A 2 -47.27 -36.95 20.71
CA LYS A 2 -47.02 -36.37 19.41
C LYS A 2 -47.29 -34.87 19.40
N GLY A 3 -46.63 -34.15 18.53
CA GLY A 3 -47.02 -32.83 18.03
C GLY A 3 -45.79 -31.93 17.85
N SER A 4 -45.56 -31.32 16.83
CA SER A 4 -45.93 -31.18 15.42
C SER A 4 -44.97 -30.14 14.81
N GLY A 5 -44.25 -30.53 13.80
CA GLY A 5 -43.42 -29.58 13.04
C GLY A 5 -44.31 -28.79 12.04
N GLU A 6 -44.04 -27.53 11.88
CA GLU A 6 -44.44 -26.72 10.72
C GLU A 6 -43.28 -25.87 10.31
N TYR A 7 -42.63 -26.23 9.25
CA TYR A 7 -42.57 -25.64 7.89
C TYR A 7 -42.21 -24.16 7.87
N PHE A 8 -40.93 -23.87 7.67
CA PHE A 8 -40.52 -22.65 6.99
C PHE A 8 -40.40 -22.96 5.48
N SER A 9 -41.25 -22.30 4.71
CA SER A 9 -41.37 -22.46 3.27
C SER A 9 -40.12 -21.97 2.52
N ASN A 10 -39.69 -22.78 1.57
CA ASN A 10 -38.61 -22.57 0.60
C ASN A 10 -38.96 -21.52 -0.47
N GLU A 11 -39.15 -20.25 -0.14
CA GLU A 11 -39.39 -19.19 -1.13
C GLU A 11 -38.22 -18.23 -1.36
N PHE A 12 -37.09 -18.41 -0.70
CA PHE A 12 -35.93 -17.51 -0.88
C PHE A 12 -34.80 -18.05 -1.76
N LEU A 13 -34.94 -19.20 -2.39
CA LEU A 13 -33.86 -19.86 -3.15
C LEU A 13 -33.89 -19.59 -4.67
N ASN A 14 -34.73 -18.71 -5.18
CA ASN A 14 -34.87 -18.47 -6.62
C ASN A 14 -34.72 -17.02 -7.06
N GLN A 15 -33.90 -16.21 -6.38
CA GLN A 15 -33.44 -14.97 -6.98
C GLN A 15 -32.11 -15.22 -7.71
N LYS A 16 -32.18 -15.29 -9.06
CA LYS A 16 -30.99 -15.26 -9.93
C LYS A 16 -30.19 -13.99 -9.58
N PRO A 17 -28.85 -14.09 -9.40
CA PRO A 17 -28.03 -12.90 -9.25
C PRO A 17 -28.24 -12.00 -10.48
N LEU A 18 -28.56 -10.74 -10.25
CA LEU A 18 -28.61 -9.73 -11.29
C LEU A 18 -27.24 -9.68 -11.97
N PRO A 19 -27.15 -9.74 -13.29
CA PRO A 19 -25.88 -9.57 -13.97
C PRO A 19 -25.40 -8.13 -13.74
N TYR A 20 -24.40 -7.94 -12.89
CA TYR A 20 -23.70 -6.67 -12.81
C TYR A 20 -23.02 -6.45 -14.15
N SER A 21 -23.64 -5.67 -15.01
CA SER A 21 -23.03 -5.20 -16.25
C SER A 21 -21.89 -4.26 -15.87
N PHE A 22 -20.69 -4.70 -16.11
CA PHE A 22 -19.50 -3.87 -16.15
C PHE A 22 -19.70 -2.82 -17.26
N LYS A 23 -20.25 -1.65 -16.94
CA LYS A 23 -20.18 -0.53 -17.86
C LYS A 23 -18.72 -0.12 -17.90
N MET A 24 -18.02 -0.51 -18.95
CA MET A 24 -16.78 0.14 -19.32
C MET A 24 -17.09 1.64 -19.46
N ILE A 25 -16.65 2.42 -18.51
CA ILE A 25 -16.51 3.84 -18.71
C ILE A 25 -15.27 3.96 -19.61
N THR A 26 -15.53 3.94 -20.93
CA THR A 26 -14.55 4.27 -21.94
C THR A 26 -14.34 5.79 -21.90
N GLN A 27 -13.72 6.27 -20.86
CA GLN A 27 -12.93 7.48 -20.86
C GLN A 27 -11.55 7.08 -20.41
N SER A 28 -10.63 7.12 -21.34
CA SER A 28 -9.20 7.00 -21.14
C SER A 28 -8.72 8.10 -20.18
N HIS A 29 -8.99 7.93 -18.89
CA HIS A 29 -8.25 8.62 -17.86
C HIS A 29 -6.95 7.84 -17.59
N HIS A 30 -6.10 7.72 -18.62
CA HIS A 30 -4.69 7.78 -18.40
C HIS A 30 -4.41 9.21 -17.93
N ALA A 31 -4.82 9.51 -16.70
CA ALA A 31 -4.49 10.76 -16.09
C ALA A 31 -2.97 10.84 -16.06
N GLU A 32 -2.43 11.83 -16.71
CA GLU A 32 -1.06 12.31 -16.68
C GLU A 32 -0.62 12.53 -15.23
N THR A 33 -0.33 11.46 -14.52
CA THR A 33 0.18 11.52 -13.14
C THR A 33 1.70 11.49 -13.10
N PHE A 34 2.33 11.21 -14.24
CA PHE A 34 3.78 11.29 -14.40
C PHE A 34 4.16 12.62 -15.03
N ARG A 35 5.06 13.37 -14.37
CA ARG A 35 5.67 14.56 -14.93
C ARG A 35 7.09 14.22 -15.40
N SER A 36 7.39 14.60 -16.62
CA SER A 36 8.75 14.50 -17.15
C SER A 36 9.71 15.36 -16.34
N VAL A 37 10.92 14.86 -16.19
CA VAL A 37 12.06 15.60 -15.65
C VAL A 37 12.26 16.90 -16.43
N PRO A 38 12.66 18.00 -15.78
CA PRO A 38 12.98 19.25 -16.47
C PRO A 38 13.97 19.01 -17.60
N ALA A 39 13.76 19.68 -18.74
CA ALA A 39 14.64 19.60 -19.89
C ALA A 39 16.10 20.00 -19.57
N THR A 40 16.29 20.76 -18.49
CA THR A 40 17.59 21.13 -17.95
C THR A 40 17.60 20.94 -16.46
N SER A 41 18.48 20.09 -15.96
CA SER A 41 18.74 19.93 -14.54
C SER A 41 20.22 20.19 -14.23
N THR A 42 20.49 20.72 -13.04
CA THR A 42 21.84 20.95 -12.56
C THR A 42 22.13 19.96 -11.43
N PRO A 43 23.23 19.21 -11.45
CA PRO A 43 23.61 18.32 -10.36
C PRO A 43 23.66 19.07 -9.01
N ILE A 44 23.33 18.37 -7.95
CA ILE A 44 23.48 18.86 -6.56
C ILE A 44 24.85 18.41 -6.07
N SER A 45 25.62 19.35 -5.44
CA SER A 45 26.94 18.99 -4.88
C SER A 45 26.79 18.00 -3.73
N PRO A 46 27.49 16.86 -3.74
CA PRO A 46 27.51 15.92 -2.63
C PRO A 46 27.98 16.54 -1.31
N GLU A 47 28.94 17.49 -1.37
CA GLU A 47 29.47 18.20 -0.19
C GLU A 47 28.38 19.09 0.42
N LYS A 48 27.56 19.74 -0.42
CA LYS A 48 26.42 20.54 0.02
C LYS A 48 25.40 19.67 0.74
N VAL A 49 25.03 18.53 0.14
CA VAL A 49 24.09 17.56 0.74
C VAL A 49 24.62 17.07 2.09
N ALA A 50 25.88 16.66 2.16
CA ALA A 50 26.49 16.18 3.41
C ALA A 50 26.51 17.27 4.51
N SER A 51 26.83 18.52 4.15
CA SER A 51 26.82 19.65 5.07
C SER A 51 25.41 19.95 5.62
N LEU A 52 24.40 19.95 4.75
CA LEU A 52 23.01 20.15 5.17
C LEU A 52 22.51 18.99 6.04
N LEU A 53 22.78 17.74 5.66
CA LEU A 53 22.44 16.56 6.46
C LEU A 53 23.04 16.64 7.87
N ALA A 54 24.32 16.98 8.01
CA ALA A 54 24.97 17.10 9.31
C ALA A 54 24.28 18.17 10.18
N SER A 55 23.90 19.31 9.58
CA SER A 55 23.20 20.39 10.27
C SER A 55 21.78 19.99 10.69
N GLU A 56 21.04 19.29 9.81
CA GLU A 56 19.69 18.82 10.10
C GLU A 56 19.67 17.73 11.16
N TRP A 57 20.64 16.81 11.21
CA TRP A 57 20.78 15.83 12.30
C TRP A 57 21.08 16.48 13.65
N GLN A 58 21.91 17.54 13.68
CA GLN A 58 22.12 18.34 14.90
C GLN A 58 20.83 19.01 15.37
N LEU A 59 20.05 19.58 14.43
CA LEU A 59 18.77 20.20 14.74
C LEU A 59 17.77 19.17 15.28
N PHE A 60 17.68 18.00 14.66
CA PHE A 60 16.83 16.89 15.09
C PHE A 60 17.14 16.52 16.55
N THR A 61 18.38 16.17 16.85
CA THR A 61 18.78 15.74 18.21
C THR A 61 18.61 16.84 19.27
N LYS A 62 18.77 18.10 18.89
CA LYS A 62 18.53 19.25 19.77
C LYS A 62 17.05 19.37 20.17
N ASN A 63 16.14 19.11 19.21
CA ASN A 63 14.71 19.41 19.36
C ASN A 63 13.87 18.19 19.81
N THR A 64 14.45 16.98 19.92
CA THR A 64 13.72 15.72 20.16
C THR A 64 14.29 14.93 21.35
N LYS A 65 14.63 15.63 22.44
CA LYS A 65 15.23 15.02 23.65
C LYS A 65 14.28 14.07 24.37
N GLY A 66 12.99 14.36 24.37
CA GLY A 66 11.96 13.50 24.91
C GLY A 66 11.89 12.18 24.15
N SER A 67 11.91 12.24 22.81
CA SER A 67 11.94 11.07 21.95
C SER A 67 13.20 10.23 22.15
N ALA A 68 14.38 10.86 22.32
CA ALA A 68 15.61 10.16 22.67
C ALA A 68 15.50 9.40 24.02
N THR A 69 14.91 10.05 25.03
CA THR A 69 14.71 9.46 26.36
C THR A 69 13.74 8.27 26.28
N GLU A 70 12.65 8.40 25.53
CA GLU A 70 11.67 7.34 25.34
C GLU A 70 12.26 6.16 24.56
N SER A 71 13.04 6.41 23.52
CA SER A 71 13.74 5.38 22.76
C SER A 71 14.72 4.59 23.67
N ALA A 72 15.50 5.27 24.50
CA ALA A 72 16.38 4.62 25.45
C ALA A 72 15.62 3.76 26.51
N ARG A 73 14.41 4.17 26.88
CA ARG A 73 13.50 3.39 27.72
C ARG A 73 12.97 2.17 26.99
N ALA A 74 12.52 2.34 25.74
CA ALA A 74 11.92 1.30 24.92
C ALA A 74 12.92 0.18 24.58
N LEU A 75 14.19 0.49 24.34
CA LEU A 75 15.26 -0.47 24.08
C LEU A 75 15.42 -1.53 25.19
N LYS A 76 14.96 -1.27 26.42
CA LYS A 76 15.01 -2.24 27.53
C LYS A 76 14.02 -3.39 27.35
N SER A 77 12.99 -3.22 26.53
CA SER A 77 11.89 -4.20 26.37
C SER A 77 11.55 -4.53 24.92
N LEU A 78 11.92 -3.66 23.99
CA LEU A 78 11.61 -3.81 22.57
C LEU A 78 12.92 -3.88 21.76
N PRO A 79 13.13 -4.90 20.94
CA PRO A 79 14.23 -4.90 19.97
C PRO A 79 14.21 -3.63 19.12
N LEU A 80 15.35 -2.99 18.91
CA LEU A 80 15.49 -1.71 18.22
C LEU A 80 14.68 -0.55 18.86
N GLY A 81 14.09 -0.74 20.05
CA GLY A 81 13.25 0.25 20.73
C GLY A 81 11.88 0.48 20.06
N VAL A 82 11.46 -0.37 19.14
CA VAL A 82 10.21 -0.21 18.35
C VAL A 82 9.42 -1.51 18.28
N THR A 83 8.13 -1.41 17.94
CA THR A 83 7.24 -2.56 17.79
C THR A 83 7.31 -3.22 16.42
N SER A 84 7.86 -2.51 15.41
CA SER A 84 8.10 -3.02 14.06
C SER A 84 9.32 -2.35 13.46
N SER A 85 10.10 -3.09 12.67
CA SER A 85 11.35 -2.59 12.07
C SER A 85 11.15 -1.35 11.18
N PHE A 86 9.98 -1.14 10.59
CA PHE A 86 9.68 0.09 9.82
C PHE A 86 9.73 1.37 10.66
N GLN A 87 9.55 1.26 11.98
CA GLN A 87 9.49 2.41 12.87
C GLN A 87 10.88 2.86 13.35
N HIS A 88 11.89 2.05 13.03
CA HIS A 88 13.26 2.33 13.47
C HIS A 88 14.03 3.13 12.43
N TRP A 89 14.69 4.19 12.87
CA TRP A 89 15.76 4.88 12.14
C TRP A 89 16.78 5.44 13.14
N ASP A 90 18.01 5.67 12.69
CA ASP A 90 19.06 6.28 13.48
C ASP A 90 18.90 7.82 13.55
N PRO A 91 19.27 8.46 14.69
CA PRO A 91 19.74 7.84 15.93
C PRO A 91 18.60 7.28 16.80
N TYR A 92 17.36 7.66 16.58
CA TYR A 92 16.14 7.18 17.22
C TYR A 92 14.90 7.76 16.53
N PRO A 93 13.76 7.05 16.53
CA PRO A 93 12.52 7.56 15.98
C PRO A 93 11.83 8.55 16.92
N LEU A 94 10.94 9.39 16.37
CA LEU A 94 10.02 10.21 17.15
C LEU A 94 9.02 9.35 17.91
N SER A 95 8.71 9.77 19.14
CA SER A 95 7.67 9.14 19.96
C SER A 95 6.40 9.99 19.94
N ILE A 96 5.33 9.45 19.35
CA ILE A 96 4.04 10.16 19.19
C ILE A 96 3.15 9.89 20.41
N VAL A 97 2.50 10.92 20.93
CA VAL A 97 1.61 10.83 22.09
C VAL A 97 0.14 11.02 21.74
N SER A 98 -0.18 11.72 20.66
CA SER A 98 -1.54 11.91 20.20
C SER A 98 -1.61 12.25 18.72
N ALA A 99 -2.81 12.08 18.12
CA ALA A 99 -3.06 12.46 16.74
C ALA A 99 -4.52 12.87 16.56
N LYS A 100 -4.80 13.84 15.68
CA LYS A 100 -6.14 14.27 15.33
C LYS A 100 -6.17 14.89 13.93
N GLY A 101 -7.12 14.48 13.08
CA GLY A 101 -7.23 14.98 11.71
C GLY A 101 -5.97 14.63 10.90
N ALA A 102 -5.28 15.64 10.40
CA ALA A 102 -4.03 15.53 9.65
C ALA A 102 -2.77 15.70 10.52
N TRP A 103 -2.90 15.81 11.85
CA TRP A 103 -1.83 16.24 12.74
C TRP A 103 -1.54 15.23 13.83
N MET A 104 -0.25 15.10 14.19
CA MET A 104 0.24 14.34 15.33
C MET A 104 0.96 15.26 16.30
N THR A 105 1.05 14.83 17.57
CA THR A 105 1.88 15.51 18.58
C THR A 105 2.88 14.50 19.11
N ASP A 106 4.17 14.87 19.13
CA ASP A 106 5.21 14.05 19.71
C ASP A 106 5.38 14.31 21.23
N VAL A 107 6.23 13.50 21.87
CA VAL A 107 6.51 13.57 23.31
C VAL A 107 7.25 14.86 23.68
N ASP A 108 7.87 15.53 22.73
CA ASP A 108 8.56 16.80 22.89
C ASP A 108 7.59 18.00 22.74
N GLY A 109 6.29 17.74 22.46
CA GLY A 109 5.25 18.74 22.32
C GLY A 109 5.18 19.41 20.95
N ARG A 110 5.87 18.85 19.93
CA ARG A 110 5.85 19.38 18.57
C ARG A 110 4.58 18.90 17.86
N GLU A 111 3.93 19.81 17.16
CA GLU A 111 2.85 19.46 16.23
C GLU A 111 3.46 19.12 14.87
N LEU A 112 3.05 17.97 14.31
CA LEU A 112 3.58 17.42 13.07
C LEU A 112 2.44 17.19 12.09
N LEU A 113 2.53 17.75 10.90
CA LEU A 113 1.66 17.40 9.77
C LEU A 113 1.96 15.96 9.34
N ASP A 114 1.00 15.06 9.48
CA ASP A 114 1.16 13.64 9.11
C ASP A 114 0.82 13.43 7.65
N LEU A 115 1.83 13.31 6.82
CA LEU A 115 1.72 12.87 5.42
C LEU A 115 2.05 11.39 5.24
N SER A 116 2.43 10.67 6.31
CA SER A 116 2.56 9.22 6.32
C SER A 116 1.21 8.51 6.38
N MET A 117 0.30 9.04 7.22
CA MET A 117 -1.03 8.48 7.45
C MET A 117 -1.03 6.95 7.64
N GLY A 118 -0.03 6.45 8.39
CA GLY A 118 0.14 5.02 8.64
C GLY A 118 0.28 4.19 7.37
N PHE A 119 1.07 4.64 6.41
CA PHE A 119 1.25 4.00 5.09
C PHE A 119 -0.07 3.82 4.32
N GLY A 120 -1.02 4.73 4.50
CA GLY A 120 -2.35 4.69 3.87
C GLY A 120 -3.47 4.14 4.74
N ALA A 121 -3.18 3.59 5.94
CA ALA A 121 -4.21 3.07 6.83
C ALA A 121 -5.16 4.16 7.37
N MET A 122 -4.64 5.37 7.56
CA MET A 122 -5.37 6.52 8.10
C MET A 122 -5.98 7.44 7.02
N LEU A 123 -6.38 6.87 5.89
CA LEU A 123 -7.02 7.62 4.78
C LEU A 123 -8.18 8.51 5.24
N ALA A 124 -8.93 8.07 6.25
CA ALA A 124 -10.01 8.85 6.86
C ALA A 124 -9.53 10.05 7.71
N GLY A 125 -8.24 10.11 8.05
CA GLY A 125 -7.68 11.00 9.05
C GLY A 125 -7.76 10.47 10.48
N HIS A 126 -6.90 10.97 11.36
CA HIS A 126 -6.86 10.57 12.77
C HIS A 126 -8.13 10.99 13.51
N LEU A 127 -8.64 10.09 14.35
CA LEU A 127 -9.87 10.30 15.15
C LEU A 127 -11.05 10.78 14.31
N ASN A 128 -11.21 10.28 13.09
CA ASN A 128 -12.37 10.60 12.27
C ASN A 128 -13.67 10.30 13.06
N PRO A 129 -14.59 11.26 13.21
CA PRO A 129 -15.75 11.09 14.09
C PRO A 129 -16.66 9.92 13.68
N VAL A 130 -16.77 9.61 12.39
CA VAL A 130 -17.57 8.46 11.90
C VAL A 130 -16.91 7.15 12.28
N VAL A 131 -15.58 7.03 12.11
CA VAL A 131 -14.82 5.83 12.51
C VAL A 131 -14.91 5.62 14.02
N VAL A 132 -14.73 6.69 14.81
CA VAL A 132 -14.83 6.63 16.28
C VAL A 132 -16.23 6.24 16.73
N ALA A 133 -17.29 6.77 16.12
CA ALA A 133 -18.67 6.43 16.46
C ALA A 133 -19.00 4.97 16.16
N GLU A 134 -18.64 4.46 14.97
CA GLU A 134 -18.85 3.06 14.61
C GLU A 134 -18.06 2.11 15.52
N ALA A 135 -16.80 2.46 15.85
CA ALA A 135 -15.98 1.66 16.76
C ALA A 135 -16.58 1.59 18.17
N LYS A 136 -17.04 2.73 18.72
CA LYS A 136 -17.73 2.77 20.03
C LYS A 136 -19.00 1.93 20.02
N ALA A 137 -19.85 2.06 19.00
CA ALA A 137 -21.05 1.25 18.86
C ALA A 137 -20.74 -0.27 18.81
N ALA A 138 -19.65 -0.66 18.13
CA ALA A 138 -19.22 -2.05 18.13
C ALA A 138 -18.75 -2.54 19.51
N LEU A 139 -18.02 -1.70 20.26
CA LEU A 139 -17.60 -2.02 21.64
C LEU A 139 -18.78 -2.26 22.58
N ASP A 140 -19.87 -1.50 22.40
CA ASP A 140 -21.09 -1.66 23.22
C ASP A 140 -21.81 -3.01 22.96
N THR A 141 -21.55 -3.66 21.81
CA THR A 141 -22.15 -4.97 21.46
C THR A 141 -21.26 -6.15 21.75
N GLY A 142 -19.94 -5.94 21.89
CA GLY A 142 -18.94 -6.96 22.17
C GLY A 142 -17.80 -6.97 21.16
N MET A 143 -16.62 -7.34 21.63
CA MET A 143 -15.39 -7.20 20.88
C MET A 143 -15.05 -8.41 19.99
N LEU A 144 -15.43 -9.62 20.42
CA LEU A 144 -15.03 -10.87 19.75
C LEU A 144 -16.04 -11.96 20.06
N PHE A 145 -16.62 -12.57 19.02
CA PHE A 145 -17.64 -13.62 19.20
C PHE A 145 -17.15 -15.02 18.81
N VAL A 146 -16.17 -15.11 17.89
CA VAL A 146 -15.73 -16.41 17.27
C VAL A 146 -16.87 -17.16 16.58
N THR A 147 -17.98 -16.47 16.34
CA THR A 147 -19.19 -16.94 15.64
C THR A 147 -19.62 -15.91 14.61
N PRO A 148 -20.36 -16.31 13.57
CA PRO A 148 -20.88 -15.34 12.58
C PRO A 148 -21.70 -14.22 13.24
N SER A 149 -21.57 -13.03 12.70
CA SER A 149 -22.28 -11.83 13.13
C SER A 149 -22.82 -11.06 11.93
N PRO A 150 -24.02 -10.46 12.01
CA PRO A 150 -24.57 -9.65 10.91
C PRO A 150 -23.65 -8.52 10.43
N ILE A 151 -22.85 -7.93 11.32
CA ILE A 151 -21.88 -6.90 10.94
C ILE A 151 -20.78 -7.44 10.00
N SER A 152 -20.40 -8.72 10.15
CA SER A 152 -19.42 -9.35 9.27
C SER A 152 -19.99 -9.58 7.86
N THR A 153 -21.27 -9.94 7.76
CA THR A 153 -21.96 -10.06 6.47
C THR A 153 -22.08 -8.71 5.79
N ASP A 154 -22.55 -7.68 6.50
CA ASP A 154 -22.63 -6.31 5.97
C ASP A 154 -21.27 -5.78 5.48
N ALA A 155 -20.21 -6.02 6.24
CA ALA A 155 -18.86 -5.64 5.83
C ALA A 155 -18.39 -6.39 4.57
N ALA A 156 -18.68 -7.69 4.47
CA ALA A 156 -18.33 -8.50 3.30
C ALA A 156 -19.07 -8.01 2.04
N GLU A 157 -20.36 -7.75 2.13
CA GLU A 157 -21.17 -7.21 1.03
C GLU A 157 -20.64 -5.86 0.53
N ARG A 158 -20.19 -4.98 1.45
CA ARG A 158 -19.59 -3.67 1.10
C ARG A 158 -18.27 -3.84 0.36
N ILE A 159 -17.38 -4.71 0.83
CA ILE A 159 -16.10 -4.99 0.18
C ILE A 159 -16.35 -5.61 -1.20
N CYS A 160 -17.19 -6.64 -1.30
CA CYS A 160 -17.50 -7.30 -2.57
C CYS A 160 -18.07 -6.31 -3.61
N ARG A 161 -19.05 -5.51 -3.22
CA ARG A 161 -19.66 -4.49 -4.08
C ARG A 161 -18.63 -3.44 -4.53
N ARG A 162 -17.80 -2.96 -3.61
CA ARG A 162 -16.85 -1.88 -3.86
C ARG A 162 -15.74 -2.30 -4.81
N PHE A 163 -15.13 -3.44 -4.59
CA PHE A 163 -14.01 -3.93 -5.38
C PHE A 163 -14.40 -4.85 -6.54
N GLY A 164 -15.69 -5.09 -6.75
CA GLY A 164 -16.21 -5.90 -7.86
C GLY A 164 -15.76 -7.37 -7.79
N ILE A 165 -15.70 -7.95 -6.58
CA ILE A 165 -15.33 -9.34 -6.32
C ILE A 165 -16.55 -10.16 -5.87
N ASP A 166 -16.52 -11.47 -6.11
CA ASP A 166 -17.66 -12.32 -5.82
C ASP A 166 -17.75 -12.71 -4.34
N GLN A 167 -16.61 -12.98 -3.72
CA GLN A 167 -16.52 -13.39 -2.31
C GLN A 167 -15.25 -12.86 -1.63
N VAL A 168 -15.31 -12.68 -0.30
CA VAL A 168 -14.21 -12.19 0.54
C VAL A 168 -14.08 -12.98 1.83
N ARG A 169 -12.86 -13.08 2.37
CA ARG A 169 -12.51 -13.52 3.72
C ARG A 169 -11.70 -12.45 4.42
N PHE A 170 -11.96 -12.25 5.71
CA PHE A 170 -11.25 -11.28 6.55
C PHE A 170 -10.05 -11.92 7.26
N THR A 171 -9.00 -11.15 7.40
CA THR A 171 -7.76 -11.44 8.13
C THR A 171 -7.38 -10.23 8.97
N ASN A 172 -6.24 -10.28 9.70
CA ASN A 172 -5.85 -9.19 10.60
C ASN A 172 -4.68 -8.36 10.05
N SER A 173 -3.96 -8.85 9.05
CA SER A 173 -2.82 -8.16 8.45
C SER A 173 -2.74 -8.39 6.94
N GLY A 174 -2.08 -7.47 6.23
CA GLY A 174 -1.78 -7.63 4.81
C GLY A 174 -0.98 -8.92 4.53
N THR A 175 -0.04 -9.27 5.41
CA THR A 175 0.72 -10.53 5.30
C THR A 175 -0.18 -11.77 5.34
N GLU A 176 -1.13 -11.82 6.28
CA GLU A 176 -2.10 -12.93 6.31
C GLU A 176 -2.94 -12.97 5.03
N SER A 177 -3.40 -11.80 4.57
CA SER A 177 -4.21 -11.67 3.37
C SER A 177 -3.48 -12.21 2.13
N THR A 178 -2.26 -11.77 1.88
CA THR A 178 -1.44 -12.20 0.74
C THR A 178 -1.05 -13.68 0.85
N MET A 179 -0.69 -14.15 2.05
CA MET A 179 -0.42 -15.55 2.32
C MET A 179 -1.63 -16.44 1.99
N TYR A 180 -2.83 -16.05 2.41
CA TYR A 180 -4.05 -16.81 2.13
C TYR A 180 -4.46 -16.73 0.65
N ALA A 181 -4.25 -15.62 -0.03
CA ALA A 181 -4.48 -15.52 -1.46
C ALA A 181 -3.58 -16.51 -2.25
N VAL A 182 -2.28 -16.55 -1.94
CA VAL A 182 -1.36 -17.52 -2.54
C VAL A 182 -1.71 -18.95 -2.17
N ARG A 183 -2.09 -19.21 -0.92
CA ARG A 183 -2.54 -20.55 -0.49
C ARG A 183 -3.80 -20.99 -1.25
N THR A 184 -4.73 -20.06 -1.50
CA THR A 184 -5.93 -20.31 -2.33
C THR A 184 -5.52 -20.66 -3.76
N ALA A 185 -4.60 -19.89 -4.35
CA ALA A 185 -4.09 -20.14 -5.69
C ALA A 185 -3.39 -21.51 -5.81
N ARG A 186 -2.56 -21.87 -4.84
CA ARG A 186 -1.90 -23.20 -4.76
C ARG A 186 -2.94 -24.31 -4.67
N SER A 187 -3.94 -24.17 -3.80
CA SER A 187 -5.01 -25.18 -3.66
C SER A 187 -5.84 -25.33 -4.93
N ALA A 188 -6.11 -24.21 -5.64
CA ALA A 188 -6.92 -24.20 -6.84
C ALA A 188 -6.20 -24.76 -8.07
N SER A 189 -4.89 -24.50 -8.18
CA SER A 189 -4.09 -24.95 -9.31
C SER A 189 -3.47 -26.34 -9.13
N GLY A 190 -3.30 -26.79 -7.87
CA GLY A 190 -2.51 -27.97 -7.52
C GLY A 190 -1.00 -27.80 -7.70
N LYS A 191 -0.54 -26.56 -7.89
CA LYS A 191 0.86 -26.17 -8.13
C LYS A 191 1.42 -25.44 -6.91
N SER A 192 2.75 -25.32 -6.80
CA SER A 192 3.42 -24.80 -5.59
C SER A 192 4.17 -23.49 -5.77
N ASP A 193 4.70 -23.26 -6.98
CA ASP A 193 5.64 -22.18 -7.23
C ASP A 193 4.90 -20.85 -7.42
N ILE A 194 5.58 -19.75 -7.14
CA ILE A 194 5.02 -18.41 -7.32
C ILE A 194 5.95 -17.54 -8.16
N VAL A 195 5.38 -16.58 -8.84
CA VAL A 195 6.13 -15.48 -9.47
C VAL A 195 5.78 -14.18 -8.75
N LYS A 196 6.78 -13.33 -8.55
CA LYS A 196 6.62 -11.96 -8.02
C LYS A 196 7.56 -10.99 -8.73
N VAL A 197 7.35 -9.71 -8.50
CA VAL A 197 8.20 -8.66 -9.05
C VAL A 197 9.39 -8.38 -8.13
N GLU A 198 10.58 -8.11 -8.73
CA GLU A 198 11.75 -7.60 -8.02
C GLU A 198 11.41 -6.25 -7.34
N GLY A 199 11.72 -6.12 -6.04
CA GLY A 199 11.36 -4.95 -5.25
C GLY A 199 9.91 -4.89 -4.79
N GLY A 200 9.02 -5.78 -5.26
CA GLY A 200 7.63 -5.87 -4.79
C GLY A 200 7.55 -6.39 -3.35
N TYR A 201 6.70 -5.75 -2.53
CA TYR A 201 6.52 -6.12 -1.13
C TYR A 201 5.11 -6.64 -0.88
N HIS A 202 5.01 -7.85 -0.34
CA HIS A 202 3.73 -8.54 -0.09
C HIS A 202 3.57 -9.03 1.35
N GLY A 203 4.31 -8.44 2.29
CA GLY A 203 4.31 -8.84 3.70
C GLY A 203 5.51 -9.72 4.07
N SER A 204 5.45 -10.31 5.27
CA SER A 204 6.59 -10.99 5.91
C SER A 204 6.51 -12.53 5.82
N TYR A 205 5.69 -13.09 4.90
CA TYR A 205 5.70 -14.52 4.62
C TYR A 205 6.95 -14.88 3.80
N ASP A 206 7.66 -15.96 4.15
CA ASP A 206 8.98 -16.29 3.60
C ASP A 206 9.11 -16.14 2.06
N PRO A 207 8.18 -16.64 1.24
CA PRO A 207 8.24 -16.43 -0.20
C PRO A 207 8.21 -14.95 -0.64
N PHE A 208 7.63 -14.07 0.17
CA PHE A 208 7.46 -12.66 -0.19
C PHE A 208 8.68 -11.80 0.13
N VAL A 209 9.52 -12.22 1.10
CA VAL A 209 10.76 -11.50 1.41
C VAL A 209 11.88 -11.82 0.40
N VAL A 210 11.73 -12.87 -0.41
CA VAL A 210 12.61 -13.12 -1.55
C VAL A 210 12.57 -11.91 -2.49
N SER A 211 13.71 -11.31 -2.75
CA SER A 211 13.89 -10.14 -3.61
C SER A 211 12.93 -8.97 -3.32
N ALA A 212 12.52 -8.78 -2.05
CA ALA A 212 11.74 -7.62 -1.65
C ALA A 212 12.58 -6.33 -1.64
N LYS A 213 13.81 -6.40 -1.12
CA LYS A 213 14.81 -5.31 -1.18
C LYS A 213 16.20 -5.90 -1.48
N PRO A 214 16.39 -6.53 -2.65
CA PRO A 214 17.65 -7.20 -2.96
C PRO A 214 18.78 -6.18 -3.15
N LYS A 215 20.00 -6.59 -2.79
CA LYS A 215 21.17 -5.90 -3.27
C LYS A 215 21.36 -6.24 -4.75
N VAL A 216 21.39 -5.21 -5.59
CA VAL A 216 21.44 -5.34 -7.06
C VAL A 216 22.62 -6.20 -7.52
N GLU A 217 23.77 -6.10 -6.84
CA GLU A 217 24.97 -6.88 -7.10
C GLU A 217 24.78 -8.40 -7.00
N TYR A 218 23.77 -8.87 -6.23
CA TYR A 218 23.46 -10.29 -6.06
C TYR A 218 22.30 -10.77 -6.92
N ALA A 219 21.57 -9.84 -7.52
CA ALA A 219 20.36 -10.17 -8.28
C ALA A 219 20.62 -10.45 -9.78
N GLY A 220 21.88 -10.31 -10.23
CA GLY A 220 22.30 -10.73 -11.58
C GLY A 220 21.64 -9.92 -12.71
N ASP A 221 21.23 -10.63 -13.76
CA ASP A 221 20.67 -10.06 -14.97
C ASP A 221 19.42 -9.21 -14.70
N PRO A 222 19.34 -7.96 -15.19
CA PRO A 222 18.18 -7.09 -14.98
C PRO A 222 16.89 -7.61 -15.63
N ASP A 223 16.97 -8.36 -16.74
CA ASP A 223 15.80 -8.92 -17.39
C ASP A 223 15.39 -10.28 -16.80
N PHE A 224 16.32 -11.01 -16.20
CA PHE A 224 16.11 -12.31 -15.55
C PHE A 224 16.75 -12.34 -14.16
N PRO A 225 16.20 -11.59 -13.18
CA PRO A 225 16.80 -11.49 -11.86
C PRO A 225 16.91 -12.85 -11.17
N THR A 226 18.06 -13.11 -10.60
CA THR A 226 18.24 -14.25 -9.68
C THR A 226 17.53 -13.94 -8.38
N PRO A 227 16.66 -14.84 -7.85
CA PRO A 227 16.04 -14.66 -6.55
C PRO A 227 17.07 -14.49 -5.44
N VAL A 228 16.97 -13.40 -4.68
CA VAL A 228 17.85 -13.11 -3.52
C VAL A 228 17.06 -13.30 -2.24
N ALA A 229 17.52 -14.20 -1.38
CA ALA A 229 16.87 -14.50 -0.10
C ALA A 229 17.93 -14.74 0.98
N ASP A 230 17.55 -14.50 2.23
CA ASP A 230 18.38 -14.91 3.36
C ASP A 230 18.43 -16.44 3.47
N ALA A 231 19.57 -16.98 3.87
CA ALA A 231 19.86 -18.40 3.86
C ALA A 231 18.93 -19.28 4.73
N ASN A 232 18.21 -18.67 5.67
CA ASN A 232 17.35 -19.35 6.64
C ASN A 232 15.85 -19.34 6.26
N LEU A 233 15.50 -18.81 5.08
CA LEU A 233 14.09 -18.74 4.64
C LEU A 233 13.63 -20.05 4.01
N VAL A 234 12.42 -20.47 4.37
CA VAL A 234 11.74 -21.62 3.74
C VAL A 234 10.78 -21.10 2.67
N ALA A 235 11.34 -20.54 1.62
CA ALA A 235 10.56 -19.83 0.61
C ALA A 235 9.91 -20.74 -0.45
N GLY A 236 10.44 -21.95 -0.66
CA GLY A 236 10.08 -22.77 -1.82
C GLY A 236 10.63 -22.16 -3.12
N ASN A 237 10.06 -22.54 -4.26
CA ASN A 237 10.44 -21.94 -5.54
C ASN A 237 9.72 -20.62 -5.75
N VAL A 238 10.48 -19.54 -5.81
CA VAL A 238 10.01 -18.18 -6.11
C VAL A 238 10.75 -17.69 -7.34
N PHE A 239 10.03 -17.44 -8.41
CA PHE A 239 10.54 -16.76 -9.58
C PHE A 239 10.37 -15.25 -9.43
N VAL A 240 11.37 -14.51 -9.92
CA VAL A 240 11.38 -13.04 -9.81
C VAL A 240 11.53 -12.47 -11.22
N VAL A 241 10.73 -11.47 -11.53
CA VAL A 241 10.76 -10.77 -12.82
C VAL A 241 10.83 -9.25 -12.58
N PRO A 242 11.39 -8.47 -13.51
CA PRO A 242 11.30 -7.01 -13.40
C PRO A 242 9.86 -6.53 -13.61
N TYR A 243 9.48 -5.43 -12.97
CA TYR A 243 8.23 -4.74 -13.30
C TYR A 243 8.35 -4.07 -14.67
N ASN A 244 7.23 -3.93 -15.38
CA ASN A 244 7.20 -3.38 -16.75
C ASN A 244 7.98 -4.20 -17.79
N ASN A 245 8.22 -5.49 -17.54
CA ASN A 245 8.87 -6.40 -18.50
C ASN A 245 8.00 -7.67 -18.69
N ALA A 246 7.05 -7.58 -19.62
CA ALA A 246 6.15 -8.70 -19.93
C ALA A 246 6.87 -9.86 -20.65
N ASP A 247 7.95 -9.59 -21.40
CA ASP A 247 8.70 -10.61 -22.11
C ASP A 247 9.43 -11.54 -21.14
N SER A 248 10.03 -10.99 -20.08
CA SER A 248 10.64 -11.77 -18.99
C SER A 248 9.60 -12.64 -18.29
N LEU A 249 8.39 -12.10 -18.04
CA LEU A 249 7.29 -12.85 -17.44
C LEU A 249 6.85 -14.00 -18.35
N GLU A 250 6.69 -13.75 -19.64
CA GLU A 250 6.32 -14.77 -20.64
C GLU A 250 7.35 -15.90 -20.70
N ALA A 251 8.64 -15.57 -20.75
CA ALA A 251 9.72 -16.55 -20.76
C ALA A 251 9.72 -17.47 -19.51
N ILE A 252 9.43 -16.91 -18.32
CA ILE A 252 9.27 -17.70 -17.10
C ILE A 252 8.03 -18.59 -17.18
N PHE A 253 6.91 -18.09 -17.69
CA PHE A 253 5.68 -18.85 -17.83
C PHE A 253 5.83 -20.00 -18.83
N GLU A 254 6.42 -19.75 -20.01
CA GLU A 254 6.70 -20.80 -20.99
C GLU A 254 7.46 -21.97 -20.36
N LYS A 255 8.50 -21.66 -19.61
CA LYS A 255 9.39 -22.67 -19.05
C LYS A 255 8.83 -23.39 -17.82
N HIS A 256 8.03 -22.71 -17.00
CA HIS A 256 7.68 -23.18 -15.65
C HIS A 256 6.17 -23.20 -15.35
N SER A 257 5.29 -22.95 -16.34
CA SER A 257 3.83 -22.90 -16.10
C SER A 257 3.26 -24.17 -15.50
N SER A 258 3.91 -25.34 -15.68
CA SER A 258 3.47 -26.59 -15.07
C SER A 258 3.59 -26.62 -13.54
N THR A 259 4.42 -25.77 -12.92
CA THR A 259 4.65 -25.71 -11.47
C THR A 259 4.17 -24.39 -10.83
N ILE A 260 4.03 -23.32 -11.61
CA ILE A 260 3.61 -21.99 -11.12
C ILE A 260 2.13 -21.96 -10.82
N ALA A 261 1.78 -21.68 -9.56
CA ALA A 261 0.41 -21.51 -9.07
C ALA A 261 -0.16 -20.11 -9.39
N CYS A 262 0.65 -19.07 -9.19
CA CYS A 262 0.19 -17.69 -9.33
C CYS A 262 1.34 -16.72 -9.64
N PHE A 263 0.95 -15.58 -10.21
CA PHE A 263 1.71 -14.34 -10.23
C PHE A 263 1.06 -13.36 -9.25
N ILE A 264 1.81 -12.91 -8.24
CA ILE A 264 1.38 -11.88 -7.30
C ILE A 264 2.12 -10.58 -7.60
N VAL A 265 1.38 -9.48 -7.73
CA VAL A 265 1.94 -8.18 -8.08
C VAL A 265 1.13 -7.04 -7.46
N GLU A 266 1.80 -5.99 -7.02
CA GLU A 266 1.16 -4.69 -6.76
C GLU A 266 0.81 -4.07 -8.13
N PRO A 267 -0.45 -3.69 -8.40
CA PRO A 267 -0.80 -3.08 -9.70
C PRO A 267 -0.12 -1.75 -9.98
N VAL A 268 0.31 -1.05 -8.93
CA VAL A 268 1.30 0.04 -8.92
C VAL A 268 2.26 -0.26 -7.79
N LEU A 269 3.56 -0.29 -8.05
CA LEU A 269 4.51 -0.53 -6.97
C LEU A 269 4.59 0.70 -6.08
N GLU A 270 4.29 0.53 -4.81
CA GLU A 270 4.27 1.62 -3.83
C GLU A 270 5.18 1.35 -2.61
N ASN A 271 6.16 0.45 -2.76
CA ASN A 271 7.16 0.16 -1.74
C ASN A 271 8.58 0.56 -2.18
N ILE A 272 8.70 1.18 -3.35
CA ILE A 272 9.93 1.71 -3.95
C ILE A 272 9.64 3.06 -4.65
N GLY A 273 9.00 3.98 -3.94
CA GLY A 273 8.37 5.15 -4.52
C GLY A 273 7.01 4.82 -5.12
N ILE A 274 6.62 5.50 -6.18
CA ILE A 274 5.45 5.15 -7.00
C ILE A 274 5.95 4.78 -8.38
N VAL A 275 5.84 3.48 -8.73
CA VAL A 275 6.21 2.99 -10.06
C VAL A 275 4.94 2.57 -10.79
N LEU A 276 4.60 3.35 -11.79
CA LEU A 276 3.40 3.14 -12.60
C LEU A 276 3.61 2.01 -13.62
N PRO A 277 2.55 1.24 -13.94
CA PRO A 277 2.63 0.31 -15.06
C PRO A 277 2.76 1.07 -16.39
N ASP A 278 3.62 0.59 -17.26
CA ASP A 278 3.66 1.08 -18.64
C ASP A 278 2.32 0.76 -19.35
N ALA A 279 2.00 1.56 -20.34
CA ALA A 279 0.77 1.34 -21.13
C ALA A 279 0.74 -0.09 -21.73
N GLY A 280 -0.32 -0.83 -21.46
CA GLY A 280 -0.51 -2.21 -21.95
C GLY A 280 0.20 -3.30 -21.12
N TYR A 281 1.01 -2.95 -20.13
CA TYR A 281 1.75 -3.94 -19.34
C TYR A 281 0.81 -4.86 -18.53
N LEU A 282 -0.11 -4.30 -17.77
CA LEU A 282 -1.01 -5.11 -16.94
C LEU A 282 -2.04 -5.89 -17.76
N GLU A 283 -2.46 -5.35 -18.90
CA GLU A 283 -3.29 -6.08 -19.88
C GLU A 283 -2.53 -7.29 -20.40
N ARG A 284 -1.26 -7.13 -20.79
CA ARG A 284 -0.43 -8.24 -21.23
C ARG A 284 -0.18 -9.26 -20.12
N VAL A 285 0.02 -8.82 -18.88
CA VAL A 285 0.09 -9.69 -17.71
C VAL A 285 -1.18 -10.55 -17.58
N ARG A 286 -2.35 -9.94 -17.77
CA ARG A 286 -3.64 -10.68 -17.70
C ARG A 286 -3.73 -11.72 -18.80
N GLU A 287 -3.41 -11.35 -20.04
CA GLU A 287 -3.39 -12.26 -21.18
C GLU A 287 -2.45 -13.45 -20.95
N LEU A 288 -1.22 -13.20 -20.49
CA LEU A 288 -0.26 -14.25 -20.19
C LEU A 288 -0.76 -15.19 -19.09
N CYS A 289 -1.31 -14.65 -18.01
CA CYS A 289 -1.91 -15.47 -16.95
C CYS A 289 -3.04 -16.36 -17.46
N ASP A 290 -3.89 -15.83 -18.36
CA ASP A 290 -4.98 -16.61 -18.98
C ASP A 290 -4.43 -17.68 -19.93
N GLN A 291 -3.45 -17.33 -20.76
CA GLN A 291 -2.83 -18.24 -21.72
C GLN A 291 -2.16 -19.45 -21.05
N TYR A 292 -1.45 -19.23 -19.95
CA TYR A 292 -0.68 -20.27 -19.25
C TYR A 292 -1.44 -20.90 -18.07
N GLY A 293 -2.67 -20.46 -17.79
CA GLY A 293 -3.50 -20.99 -16.70
C GLY A 293 -2.90 -20.68 -15.32
N ILE A 294 -2.30 -19.51 -15.16
CA ILE A 294 -1.68 -19.01 -13.92
C ILE A 294 -2.65 -18.01 -13.26
N ILE A 295 -2.82 -18.12 -11.94
CA ILE A 295 -3.75 -17.28 -11.19
C ILE A 295 -3.11 -15.91 -10.94
N LEU A 296 -3.75 -14.83 -11.41
CA LEU A 296 -3.30 -13.45 -11.17
C LEU A 296 -3.84 -12.95 -9.84
N ILE A 297 -2.93 -12.53 -8.95
CA ILE A 297 -3.25 -11.91 -7.67
C ILE A 297 -2.80 -10.45 -7.69
N PHE A 298 -3.74 -9.50 -7.57
CA PHE A 298 -3.38 -8.11 -7.31
C PHE A 298 -3.28 -7.88 -5.81
N ASP A 299 -2.11 -7.45 -5.37
CA ASP A 299 -1.91 -6.96 -4.03
C ASP A 299 -2.27 -5.48 -3.96
N GLU A 300 -3.48 -5.21 -3.49
CA GLU A 300 -3.97 -3.85 -3.27
C GLU A 300 -3.94 -3.45 -1.78
N VAL A 301 -3.05 -4.03 -1.01
CA VAL A 301 -2.85 -3.65 0.40
C VAL A 301 -2.45 -2.17 0.52
N LYS A 302 -1.66 -1.64 -0.42
CA LYS A 302 -1.32 -0.21 -0.49
C LYS A 302 -2.25 0.58 -1.40
N THR A 303 -2.56 0.09 -2.58
CA THR A 303 -3.35 0.80 -3.59
C THR A 303 -4.84 0.88 -3.26
N GLY A 304 -5.44 -0.13 -2.73
CA GLY A 304 -6.85 -0.21 -2.28
C GLY A 304 -7.67 1.08 -2.52
N LEU A 305 -8.11 1.73 -1.44
CA LEU A 305 -8.86 2.99 -1.56
C LEU A 305 -7.99 4.22 -1.83
N THR A 306 -6.67 4.11 -1.73
CA THR A 306 -5.76 5.23 -2.05
C THR A 306 -5.63 5.47 -3.55
N ALA A 307 -5.85 4.44 -4.36
CA ALA A 307 -5.92 4.55 -5.82
C ALA A 307 -7.25 5.14 -6.32
N GLY A 308 -8.28 5.18 -5.48
CA GLY A 308 -9.61 5.65 -5.81
C GLY A 308 -10.71 4.79 -5.21
N HIS A 309 -11.96 5.16 -5.48
CA HIS A 309 -13.15 4.58 -4.84
C HIS A 309 -13.29 3.05 -5.00
N GLN A 310 -12.81 2.47 -6.08
CA GLN A 310 -12.93 1.04 -6.39
C GLN A 310 -11.58 0.31 -6.50
N GLY A 311 -10.49 0.95 -6.02
CA GLY A 311 -9.15 0.38 -6.06
C GLY A 311 -8.43 0.52 -7.40
N ALA A 312 -7.20 0.02 -7.43
CA ALA A 312 -6.34 0.13 -8.60
C ALA A 312 -6.77 -0.79 -9.75
N ALA A 313 -7.26 -2.00 -9.46
CA ALA A 313 -7.74 -2.93 -10.48
C ALA A 313 -8.83 -2.29 -11.37
N GLN A 314 -9.80 -1.61 -10.74
CA GLN A 314 -10.85 -0.92 -11.47
C GLN A 314 -10.32 0.31 -12.22
N ARG A 315 -9.44 1.09 -11.57
CA ARG A 315 -8.86 2.30 -12.16
C ARG A 315 -8.02 1.98 -13.40
N LEU A 316 -7.25 0.89 -13.35
CA LEU A 316 -6.36 0.45 -14.44
C LEU A 316 -7.07 -0.46 -15.45
N GLY A 317 -8.35 -0.81 -15.23
CA GLY A 317 -9.14 -1.60 -16.16
C GLY A 317 -8.77 -3.08 -16.27
N VAL A 318 -7.93 -3.61 -15.35
CA VAL A 318 -7.48 -5.01 -15.39
C VAL A 318 -8.03 -5.77 -14.18
N ARG A 319 -8.77 -6.85 -14.44
CA ARG A 319 -9.40 -7.65 -13.39
C ARG A 319 -8.52 -8.86 -13.01
N PRO A 320 -8.03 -8.93 -11.76
CA PRO A 320 -7.31 -10.09 -11.27
C PRO A 320 -8.25 -11.27 -10.99
N ASP A 321 -7.69 -12.43 -10.68
CA ASP A 321 -8.44 -13.59 -10.19
C ASP A 321 -8.71 -13.50 -8.69
N LEU A 322 -7.70 -13.05 -7.94
CA LEU A 322 -7.76 -12.79 -6.51
C LEU A 322 -7.20 -11.38 -6.21
N ILE A 323 -7.68 -10.78 -5.14
CA ILE A 323 -7.24 -9.47 -4.64
C ILE A 323 -6.94 -9.57 -3.14
N THR A 324 -5.97 -8.80 -2.68
CA THR A 324 -5.68 -8.62 -1.25
C THR A 324 -5.84 -7.16 -0.85
N LEU A 325 -6.44 -6.92 0.30
CA LEU A 325 -6.81 -5.61 0.81
C LEU A 325 -6.40 -5.48 2.28
N ALA A 326 -5.97 -4.28 2.69
CA ALA A 326 -5.70 -3.95 4.09
C ALA A 326 -5.70 -2.42 4.27
N LYS A 327 -5.00 -1.92 5.28
CA LYS A 327 -4.73 -0.48 5.50
C LYS A 327 -5.99 0.39 5.37
N SER A 328 -6.17 1.04 4.23
CA SER A 328 -7.24 2.02 4.00
C SER A 328 -8.66 1.48 4.20
N ILE A 329 -8.89 0.17 4.08
CA ILE A 329 -10.23 -0.43 4.26
C ILE A 329 -10.69 -0.51 5.72
N GLY A 330 -9.78 -0.35 6.69
CA GLY A 330 -10.05 -0.50 8.12
C GLY A 330 -10.19 0.82 8.90
N GLY A 331 -9.90 1.96 8.29
CA GLY A 331 -9.97 3.26 8.97
C GLY A 331 -9.03 3.40 10.18
N GLY A 332 -7.90 2.69 10.17
CA GLY A 332 -6.93 2.62 11.27
C GLY A 332 -7.14 1.43 12.22
N LEU A 333 -8.23 0.68 12.09
CA LEU A 333 -8.43 -0.57 12.83
C LEU A 333 -7.70 -1.73 12.15
N THR A 334 -7.23 -2.69 12.95
CA THR A 334 -6.51 -3.88 12.49
C THR A 334 -7.43 -4.75 11.65
N LEU A 335 -7.22 -4.74 10.33
CA LEU A 335 -8.05 -5.42 9.36
C LEU A 335 -7.30 -5.65 8.05
N ALA A 336 -7.52 -6.82 7.46
CA ALA A 336 -7.21 -7.10 6.06
C ALA A 336 -8.23 -8.09 5.49
N ALA A 337 -8.17 -8.31 4.19
CA ALA A 337 -9.07 -9.22 3.50
C ALA A 337 -8.40 -9.78 2.23
N PHE A 338 -8.80 -10.99 1.84
CA PHE A 338 -8.54 -11.54 0.51
C PHE A 338 -9.83 -12.04 -0.09
N GLY A 339 -9.93 -11.98 -1.39
CA GLY A 339 -11.14 -12.41 -2.10
C GLY A 339 -10.94 -12.43 -3.59
N GLY A 340 -12.00 -12.63 -4.35
CA GLY A 340 -11.95 -12.64 -5.80
C GLY A 340 -13.06 -13.44 -6.44
N LYS A 341 -12.76 -14.07 -7.59
CA LYS A 341 -13.71 -14.87 -8.36
C LYS A 341 -14.16 -16.09 -7.57
N GLN A 342 -15.48 -16.35 -7.57
CA GLN A 342 -16.11 -17.44 -6.83
C GLN A 342 -15.41 -18.79 -7.07
N LYS A 343 -15.08 -19.10 -8.32
CA LYS A 343 -14.42 -20.38 -8.67
C LYS A 343 -13.14 -20.69 -7.88
N TYR A 344 -12.43 -19.65 -7.39
CA TYR A 344 -11.26 -19.80 -6.53
C TYR A 344 -11.63 -19.79 -5.05
N MET A 345 -12.58 -18.94 -4.66
CA MET A 345 -13.05 -18.90 -3.27
C MET A 345 -13.82 -20.18 -2.86
N ASP A 346 -14.37 -20.92 -3.83
CA ASP A 346 -14.99 -22.23 -3.60
C ASP A 346 -14.03 -23.28 -2.99
N TYR A 347 -12.72 -23.10 -3.14
CA TYR A 347 -11.73 -23.95 -2.46
C TYR A 347 -11.75 -23.78 -0.95
N VAL A 348 -12.10 -22.61 -0.45
CA VAL A 348 -12.38 -22.35 0.97
C VAL A 348 -13.71 -22.98 1.36
N THR A 349 -14.77 -22.77 0.56
CA THR A 349 -16.12 -23.29 0.81
C THR A 349 -16.15 -24.81 0.87
N ASN A 350 -15.41 -25.47 -0.01
CA ASN A 350 -15.35 -26.93 -0.11
C ASN A 350 -14.34 -27.57 0.86
N GLY A 351 -13.73 -26.80 1.74
CA GLY A 351 -12.76 -27.28 2.74
C GLY A 351 -11.42 -27.73 2.18
N LYS A 352 -11.14 -27.52 0.88
CA LYS A 352 -9.86 -27.83 0.25
C LYS A 352 -8.74 -26.88 0.65
N MET A 353 -9.10 -25.65 1.04
CA MET A 353 -8.20 -24.66 1.59
C MET A 353 -8.73 -24.16 2.94
N ALA A 354 -8.03 -24.48 4.02
CA ALA A 354 -8.41 -24.06 5.36
C ALA A 354 -7.98 -22.59 5.61
N HIS A 355 -8.92 -21.80 6.14
CA HIS A 355 -8.68 -20.42 6.56
C HIS A 355 -9.16 -20.26 8.01
N PHE A 356 -8.21 -20.07 8.92
CA PHE A 356 -8.46 -19.95 10.36
C PHE A 356 -7.88 -18.64 10.90
N GLY A 357 -8.52 -18.09 11.94
CA GLY A 357 -8.05 -16.94 12.69
C GLY A 357 -9.09 -16.50 13.71
N THR A 358 -8.71 -16.54 14.99
CA THR A 358 -9.60 -16.21 16.12
C THR A 358 -10.21 -14.81 16.00
N PHE A 359 -9.42 -13.85 15.50
CA PHE A 359 -9.84 -12.44 15.42
C PHE A 359 -10.44 -12.06 14.06
N ASN A 360 -10.50 -12.99 13.10
CA ASN A 360 -11.01 -12.71 11.76
C ASN A 360 -12.48 -12.28 11.81
N GLY A 361 -12.77 -11.12 11.23
CA GLY A 361 -14.14 -10.60 11.16
C GLY A 361 -14.73 -10.18 12.51
N ASN A 362 -13.90 -9.81 13.49
CA ASN A 362 -14.38 -9.29 14.77
C ASN A 362 -15.19 -8.00 14.59
N PRO A 363 -16.19 -7.74 15.46
CA PRO A 363 -17.11 -6.60 15.30
C PRO A 363 -16.42 -5.25 15.19
N LEU A 364 -15.34 -5.02 15.94
CA LEU A 364 -14.62 -3.76 15.95
C LEU A 364 -13.96 -3.50 14.58
N ALA A 365 -13.30 -4.51 14.00
CA ALA A 365 -12.71 -4.41 12.68
C ALA A 365 -13.77 -4.21 11.58
N MET A 366 -14.92 -4.90 11.69
CA MET A 366 -16.02 -4.75 10.73
C MET A 366 -16.68 -3.37 10.81
N ALA A 367 -16.71 -2.75 11.99
CA ALA A 367 -17.14 -1.36 12.15
C ALA A 367 -16.25 -0.39 11.37
N GLY A 368 -14.94 -0.68 11.29
CA GLY A 368 -14.01 0.07 10.44
C GLY A 368 -14.40 0.05 8.96
N VAL A 369 -14.72 -1.13 8.41
CA VAL A 369 -15.23 -1.25 7.02
C VAL A 369 -16.48 -0.42 6.81
N ARG A 370 -17.43 -0.48 7.72
CA ARG A 370 -18.69 0.30 7.65
C ARG A 370 -18.44 1.80 7.64
N ALA A 371 -17.56 2.25 8.53
CA ALA A 371 -17.19 3.67 8.62
C ALA A 371 -16.52 4.15 7.33
N VAL A 372 -15.52 3.42 6.88
CA VAL A 372 -14.77 3.75 5.66
C VAL A 372 -15.68 3.73 4.44
N ASP A 373 -16.59 2.75 4.31
CA ASP A 373 -17.53 2.69 3.20
C ASP A 373 -18.46 3.91 3.13
N LYS A 374 -18.80 4.51 4.29
CA LYS A 374 -19.61 5.73 4.37
C LYS A 374 -18.86 6.98 3.93
N ILE A 375 -17.58 7.12 4.32
CA ILE A 375 -16.85 8.39 4.22
C ILE A 375 -15.88 8.42 3.03
N CYS A 376 -15.27 7.28 2.64
CA CYS A 376 -14.39 7.20 1.48
C CYS A 376 -15.21 6.87 0.23
N ASN A 377 -16.08 7.77 -0.17
CA ASN A 377 -16.87 7.66 -1.40
C ASN A 377 -16.16 8.27 -2.61
N ALA A 378 -16.76 8.20 -3.79
CA ALA A 378 -16.14 8.70 -5.02
C ALA A 378 -15.85 10.22 -4.96
N GLU A 379 -16.76 11.00 -4.37
CA GLU A 379 -16.63 12.47 -4.26
C GLU A 379 -15.50 12.86 -3.31
N THR A 380 -15.47 12.28 -2.10
CA THR A 380 -14.46 12.63 -1.09
C THR A 380 -13.05 12.20 -1.51
N LEU A 381 -12.92 11.05 -2.18
CA LEU A 381 -11.63 10.60 -2.71
C LEU A 381 -11.18 11.42 -3.91
N ALA A 382 -12.10 11.82 -4.79
CA ALA A 382 -11.76 12.72 -5.90
C ALA A 382 -11.31 14.10 -5.40
N ALA A 383 -11.92 14.63 -4.32
CA ALA A 383 -11.49 15.88 -3.71
C ALA A 383 -10.07 15.78 -3.11
N ALA A 384 -9.76 14.68 -2.41
CA ALA A 384 -8.42 14.44 -1.89
C ALA A 384 -7.39 14.24 -3.01
N GLU A 385 -7.77 13.55 -4.09
CA GLU A 385 -6.92 13.39 -5.28
C GLU A 385 -6.64 14.74 -5.97
N ALA A 386 -7.63 15.63 -6.06
CA ALA A 386 -7.44 16.97 -6.62
C ALA A 386 -6.45 17.81 -5.80
N LEU A 387 -6.46 17.68 -4.46
CA LEU A 387 -5.45 18.31 -3.59
C LEU A 387 -4.05 17.69 -3.82
N ASN A 388 -3.97 16.37 -3.99
CA ASN A 388 -2.71 15.70 -4.33
C ASN A 388 -2.16 16.20 -5.67
N GLN A 389 -3.02 16.32 -6.69
CA GLN A 389 -2.62 16.83 -8.00
C GLN A 389 -2.08 18.26 -7.91
N GLN A 390 -2.70 19.13 -7.11
CA GLN A 390 -2.17 20.49 -6.87
C GLN A 390 -0.79 20.47 -6.21
N ALA A 391 -0.55 19.57 -5.24
CA ALA A 391 0.76 19.43 -4.62
C ALA A 391 1.81 19.00 -5.65
N LEU A 392 1.51 18.00 -6.47
CA LEU A 392 2.39 17.50 -7.51
C LEU A 392 2.75 18.59 -8.53
N GLU A 393 1.76 19.35 -9.02
CA GLU A 393 1.96 20.44 -10.00
C GLU A 393 2.83 21.56 -9.43
N ARG A 394 2.53 21.98 -8.20
CA ARG A 394 3.27 23.07 -7.54
C ARG A 394 4.71 22.66 -7.20
N ILE A 395 4.92 21.43 -6.75
CA ILE A 395 6.26 20.88 -6.50
C ILE A 395 7.03 20.72 -7.81
N SER A 396 6.39 20.24 -8.88
CA SER A 396 7.01 20.14 -10.21
C SER A 396 7.47 21.51 -10.72
N ALA A 397 6.67 22.57 -10.53
CA ALA A 397 7.06 23.94 -10.90
C ALA A 397 8.28 24.43 -10.09
N ILE A 398 8.43 24.04 -8.83
CA ILE A 398 9.62 24.35 -8.02
C ILE A 398 10.84 23.58 -8.53
N ILE A 399 10.68 22.30 -8.90
CA ILE A 399 11.73 21.48 -9.50
C ILE A 399 12.26 22.18 -10.77
N ASP A 400 11.36 22.65 -11.64
CA ASP A 400 11.71 23.36 -12.86
C ASP A 400 12.40 24.72 -12.55
N GLU A 401 11.83 25.51 -11.63
CA GLU A 401 12.37 26.82 -11.21
C GLU A 401 13.81 26.72 -10.70
N TYR A 402 14.08 25.71 -9.86
CA TYR A 402 15.39 25.50 -9.27
C TYR A 402 16.26 24.51 -10.07
N GLN A 403 15.80 24.03 -11.22
CA GLN A 403 16.51 23.05 -12.07
C GLN A 403 17.01 21.84 -11.29
N LEU A 404 16.18 21.28 -10.40
CA LEU A 404 16.55 20.13 -9.59
C LEU A 404 16.57 18.84 -10.42
N PRO A 405 17.49 17.89 -10.17
CA PRO A 405 17.51 16.58 -10.82
C PRO A 405 16.48 15.64 -10.18
N ALA A 406 15.21 15.99 -10.29
CA ALA A 406 14.10 15.30 -9.66
C ALA A 406 12.83 15.39 -10.51
N HIS A 407 11.86 14.53 -10.24
CA HIS A 407 10.53 14.62 -10.82
C HIS A 407 9.47 14.22 -9.80
N THR A 408 8.22 14.60 -10.04
CA THR A 408 7.07 14.17 -9.22
C THR A 408 6.36 13.01 -9.88
N VAL A 409 5.88 12.07 -9.05
CA VAL A 409 5.01 10.97 -9.46
C VAL A 409 3.84 10.88 -8.50
N GLY A 410 2.64 10.59 -9.00
CA GLY A 410 1.47 10.38 -8.17
C GLY A 410 0.52 9.33 -8.71
N PHE A 411 -0.26 8.74 -7.79
CA PHE A 411 -1.34 7.82 -8.13
C PHE A 411 -2.46 7.91 -7.10
N GLY A 412 -3.63 8.36 -7.51
CA GLY A 412 -4.74 8.64 -6.62
C GLY A 412 -4.39 9.72 -5.60
N VAL A 413 -4.53 9.42 -4.32
CA VAL A 413 -4.25 10.37 -3.23
C VAL A 413 -2.80 10.35 -2.74
N LYS A 414 -1.91 9.64 -3.43
CA LYS A 414 -0.49 9.54 -3.10
C LYS A 414 0.39 10.25 -4.11
N GLY A 415 1.47 10.82 -3.62
CA GLY A 415 2.49 11.42 -4.44
C GLY A 415 3.88 11.24 -3.83
N CYS A 416 4.91 11.36 -4.65
CA CYS A 416 6.29 11.37 -4.19
C CYS A 416 7.16 12.27 -5.07
N ILE A 417 8.33 12.62 -4.53
CA ILE A 417 9.43 13.23 -5.27
C ILE A 417 10.48 12.14 -5.49
N THR A 418 10.84 11.91 -6.73
CA THR A 418 11.90 10.98 -7.10
C THR A 418 13.14 11.77 -7.50
N TRP A 419 14.25 11.56 -6.77
CA TRP A 419 15.53 12.23 -7.03
C TRP A 419 16.30 11.49 -8.13
N SER A 420 15.81 11.64 -9.35
CA SER A 420 16.36 11.07 -10.57
C SER A 420 15.98 11.94 -11.77
N THR A 421 16.86 12.00 -12.76
CA THR A 421 16.59 12.60 -14.08
C THR A 421 15.84 11.66 -15.02
N GLU A 422 15.71 10.39 -14.66
CA GLU A 422 15.03 9.40 -15.47
C GLU A 422 13.82 8.83 -14.71
N PRO A 423 12.74 8.48 -15.42
CA PRO A 423 11.60 7.78 -14.83
C PRO A 423 12.01 6.47 -14.19
N VAL A 424 11.50 6.19 -12.99
CA VAL A 424 11.65 4.88 -12.36
C VAL A 424 10.57 3.95 -12.90
N ARG A 425 10.96 2.91 -13.62
CA ARG A 425 10.08 1.92 -14.23
C ARG A 425 10.15 0.54 -13.55
N ASN A 426 11.21 0.30 -12.77
CA ASN A 426 11.44 -0.96 -12.08
C ASN A 426 12.36 -0.75 -10.86
N TYR A 427 12.68 -1.83 -10.17
CA TYR A 427 13.53 -1.78 -8.97
C TYR A 427 14.96 -1.30 -9.24
N ARG A 428 15.53 -1.61 -10.44
CA ARG A 428 16.90 -1.19 -10.78
C ARG A 428 16.99 0.31 -10.99
N ASP A 429 16.00 0.90 -11.65
CA ASP A 429 15.90 2.34 -11.82
C ASP A 429 15.74 3.04 -10.46
N TYR A 430 14.89 2.47 -9.57
CA TYR A 430 14.76 2.97 -8.20
C TYR A 430 16.10 2.95 -7.45
N LYS A 431 16.90 1.89 -7.59
CA LYS A 431 18.22 1.80 -6.94
C LYS A 431 19.26 2.77 -7.50
N ALA A 432 19.01 3.36 -8.66
CA ALA A 432 19.84 4.39 -9.28
C ALA A 432 19.48 5.83 -8.85
N THR A 433 18.42 6.01 -8.04
CA THR A 433 18.04 7.34 -7.54
C THR A 433 19.02 7.88 -6.49
N ASP A 434 19.04 9.19 -6.28
CA ASP A 434 19.91 9.83 -5.29
C ASP A 434 19.34 9.72 -3.87
N PHE A 435 19.70 8.65 -3.18
CA PHE A 435 19.27 8.39 -1.81
C PHE A 435 19.80 9.41 -0.79
N ALA A 436 20.95 10.04 -1.05
CA ALA A 436 21.49 11.04 -0.12
C ALA A 436 20.63 12.31 -0.10
N VAL A 437 20.19 12.76 -1.28
CA VAL A 437 19.26 13.90 -1.39
C VAL A 437 17.87 13.52 -0.86
N ALA A 438 17.43 12.28 -1.10
CA ALA A 438 16.15 11.79 -0.55
C ALA A 438 16.16 11.76 0.99
N GLU A 439 17.24 11.31 1.62
CA GLU A 439 17.42 11.36 3.08
C GLU A 439 17.39 12.80 3.59
N LEU A 440 18.12 13.71 2.95
CA LEU A 440 18.09 15.12 3.29
C LEU A 440 16.67 15.69 3.18
N SER A 441 15.96 15.39 2.12
CA SER A 441 14.58 15.85 1.90
C SER A 441 13.65 15.40 3.04
N TRP A 442 13.73 14.13 3.41
CA TRP A 442 12.97 13.57 4.53
C TRP A 442 13.29 14.25 5.86
N LEU A 443 14.57 14.36 6.21
CA LEU A 443 15.02 14.94 7.49
C LEU A 443 14.72 16.44 7.55
N TRP A 444 14.85 17.16 6.41
CA TRP A 444 14.49 18.57 6.29
C TRP A 444 13.04 18.81 6.67
N SER A 445 12.13 18.05 6.08
CA SER A 445 10.68 18.13 6.35
C SER A 445 10.35 17.73 7.80
N LEU A 446 10.98 16.67 8.32
CA LEU A 446 10.78 16.20 9.70
C LEU A 446 11.13 17.28 10.73
N ASN A 447 12.22 18.00 10.52
CA ASN A 447 12.63 19.10 11.40
C ASN A 447 11.70 20.31 11.33
N ARG A 448 10.98 20.48 10.23
CA ARG A 448 10.00 21.56 10.00
C ARG A 448 8.57 21.16 10.33
N GLY A 449 8.40 20.01 10.98
CA GLY A 449 7.11 19.57 11.47
C GLY A 449 6.24 18.87 10.41
N ILE A 450 6.86 18.24 9.42
CA ILE A 450 6.16 17.37 8.45
C ILE A 450 6.72 15.96 8.59
N ILE A 451 5.85 14.99 8.88
CA ILE A 451 6.23 13.59 8.96
C ILE A 451 5.74 12.82 7.72
N THR A 452 6.69 12.30 6.97
CA THR A 452 6.47 11.28 5.95
C THR A 452 6.91 9.91 6.50
N PRO A 453 6.57 8.79 5.83
CA PRO A 453 7.08 7.49 6.26
C PRO A 453 8.60 7.49 6.42
N PRO A 454 9.13 6.81 7.45
CA PRO A 454 10.56 6.62 7.57
C PRO A 454 11.05 5.69 6.45
N GLY A 455 12.06 6.14 5.74
CA GLY A 455 12.62 5.43 4.60
C GLY A 455 12.64 6.32 3.35
N LEU A 456 13.47 5.94 2.38
CA LEU A 456 13.75 6.76 1.21
C LEU A 456 12.89 6.39 0.00
N ASP A 457 12.04 5.41 0.17
CA ASP A 457 11.15 4.79 -0.82
C ASP A 457 9.69 5.24 -0.66
N GLU A 458 9.45 6.39 0.01
CA GLU A 458 8.13 6.64 0.54
C GLU A 458 7.38 7.81 -0.10
N GLN A 459 6.08 7.63 -0.12
CA GLN A 459 5.12 8.57 -0.66
C GLN A 459 4.45 9.37 0.45
N TRP A 460 4.04 10.61 0.16
CA TRP A 460 3.02 11.25 0.97
C TRP A 460 1.63 10.71 0.61
N LEU A 461 0.71 10.85 1.54
CA LEU A 461 -0.70 10.55 1.35
C LEU A 461 -1.56 11.75 1.75
N ILE A 462 -2.43 12.17 0.84
CA ILE A 462 -3.44 13.18 1.12
C ILE A 462 -4.71 12.47 1.60
N SER A 463 -4.99 12.55 2.90
CA SER A 463 -6.17 11.98 3.52
C SER A 463 -7.38 12.90 3.42
N LEU A 464 -8.56 12.39 3.79
CA LEU A 464 -9.79 13.20 3.89
C LEU A 464 -9.73 14.31 4.95
N ALA A 465 -8.69 14.34 5.78
CA ALA A 465 -8.49 15.37 6.80
C ALA A 465 -7.51 16.47 6.36
N HIS A 466 -6.86 16.32 5.21
CA HIS A 466 -6.01 17.36 4.63
C HIS A 466 -6.87 18.36 3.84
N GLY A 467 -6.44 19.60 3.87
CA GLY A 467 -7.03 20.69 3.10
C GLY A 467 -5.96 21.55 2.41
N GLN A 468 -6.36 22.68 1.87
CA GLN A 468 -5.45 23.58 1.15
C GLN A 468 -4.28 24.04 2.02
N ARG A 469 -4.52 24.30 3.33
CA ARG A 469 -3.47 24.70 4.28
C ARG A 469 -2.33 23.69 4.35
N GLU A 470 -2.64 22.40 4.43
CA GLU A 470 -1.66 21.33 4.54
C GLU A 470 -0.86 21.18 3.24
N ILE A 471 -1.51 21.37 2.08
CA ILE A 471 -0.82 21.43 0.78
C ILE A 471 0.13 22.63 0.69
N ASP A 472 -0.29 23.80 1.15
CA ASP A 472 0.54 25.00 1.15
C ASP A 472 1.79 24.80 2.03
N ILE A 473 1.65 24.15 3.19
CA ILE A 473 2.77 23.81 4.09
C ILE A 473 3.77 22.86 3.40
N LEU A 474 3.28 21.78 2.75
CA LEU A 474 4.12 20.83 2.02
C LEU A 474 4.92 21.51 0.90
N VAL A 475 4.25 22.34 0.10
CA VAL A 475 4.86 23.02 -1.05
C VAL A 475 5.89 24.05 -0.60
N GLU A 476 5.62 24.83 0.46
CA GLU A 476 6.55 25.81 0.98
C GLU A 476 7.78 25.17 1.62
N ASP A 477 7.59 24.05 2.35
CA ASP A 477 8.69 23.26 2.88
C ASP A 477 9.63 22.79 1.76
N PHE A 478 9.08 22.22 0.69
CA PHE A 478 9.87 21.79 -0.46
C PHE A 478 10.58 22.96 -1.15
N ARG A 479 9.93 24.13 -1.27
CA ARG A 479 10.56 25.35 -1.81
C ARG A 479 11.76 25.77 -0.96
N SER A 480 11.63 25.68 0.37
CA SER A 480 12.71 26.02 1.28
C SER A 480 13.91 25.09 1.14
N LEU A 481 13.67 23.77 0.93
CA LEU A 481 14.71 22.79 0.62
C LEU A 481 15.38 23.11 -0.72
N ALA A 482 14.60 23.36 -1.77
CA ALA A 482 15.10 23.69 -3.11
C ALA A 482 16.03 24.91 -3.08
N ALA A 483 15.65 25.97 -2.37
CA ALA A 483 16.49 27.15 -2.16
C ALA A 483 17.80 26.81 -1.42
N ALA A 484 17.72 25.98 -0.37
CA ALA A 484 18.90 25.56 0.40
C ALA A 484 19.86 24.69 -0.42
N LEU A 485 19.36 23.87 -1.34
CA LEU A 485 20.20 23.07 -2.24
C LEU A 485 20.93 23.92 -3.27
N ARG A 486 20.45 25.14 -3.60
CA ARG A 486 21.01 26.03 -4.61
C ARG A 486 21.77 27.24 -4.03
N SER A 487 21.65 27.51 -2.73
CA SER A 487 22.44 28.52 -2.03
C SER A 487 23.86 28.01 -1.74
#